data_c505316ff97df66388700b50ea6d3048
#
_entry.id   c505316ff97df66388700b50ea6d3048
#
_cell.length_a   1.000
_cell.length_b   1.000
_cell.length_c   1.000
_cell.angle_alpha   90.00
_cell.angle_beta   90.00
_cell.angle_gamma   90.00
#
_symmetry.space_group_name_H-M   'P 1'
#
loop_
_entity.id
_entity.type
_entity.pdbx_description
1 polymer ?
#
loop_
_entity_poly.entity_id
_entity_poly.type
_entity_poly.pdbx_seq_one_letter_code
_entity_poly.pdbx_strand_id
1 'polypeptide(L)'
;MAKHSDTSWKQDHPSTLFSNSVQKAERLLKHAKSHPEEIAIEHAFDQLDHAENAYMNAQQYGEHLDTVQQNKEYLEQIKQQLHDMKDNVKEQ
;
A
#
# COMPACT_ATOMS: atom_id res chain seq x y z
N MET A 1 -29.95 4.07 5.24
CA MET A 1 -30.43 3.11 4.42
C MET A 1 -29.71 2.99 3.14
N ALA A 2 -30.37 3.18 2.04
CA ALA A 2 -29.75 2.99 0.76
C ALA A 2 -28.50 3.83 0.58
N LYS A 3 -28.50 5.00 1.15
CA LYS A 3 -27.38 5.90 1.03
C LYS A 3 -26.11 5.33 1.61
N HIS A 4 -26.24 4.67 2.75
CA HIS A 4 -25.08 4.07 3.38
C HIS A 4 -24.52 2.95 2.53
N SER A 5 -25.40 2.19 1.96
CA SER A 5 -24.98 1.11 1.09
C SER A 5 -24.23 1.64 -0.11
N ASP A 6 -24.73 2.72 -0.68
CA ASP A 6 -24.08 3.31 -1.84
C ASP A 6 -22.69 3.79 -1.50
N THR A 7 -22.54 4.42 -0.35
CA THR A 7 -21.24 4.92 0.06
C THR A 7 -20.25 3.78 0.27
N SER A 8 -20.68 2.74 0.95
CA SER A 8 -19.84 1.58 1.17
C SER A 8 -19.47 0.94 -0.15
N TRP A 9 -20.40 0.86 -1.04
CA TRP A 9 -20.18 0.27 -2.33
C TRP A 9 -19.08 0.98 -3.10
N LYS A 10 -19.08 2.29 -3.05
CA LYS A 10 -18.07 3.08 -3.75
C LYS A 10 -16.68 2.85 -3.17
N GLN A 11 -16.60 2.64 -1.87
CA GLN A 11 -15.33 2.42 -1.23
C GLN A 11 -14.73 1.07 -1.58
N ASP A 12 -15.54 0.16 -2.08
CA ASP A 12 -15.05 -1.16 -2.44
C ASP A 12 -14.51 -1.23 -3.86
N HIS A 13 -14.49 -0.10 -4.57
CA HIS A 13 -13.95 -0.08 -5.93
C HIS A 13 -12.47 -0.47 -5.90
N PRO A 14 -12.03 -1.37 -6.80
CA PRO A 14 -10.64 -1.87 -6.74
C PRO A 14 -9.58 -0.77 -6.79
N SER A 15 -9.77 0.27 -7.60
CA SER A 15 -8.78 1.34 -7.66
C SER A 15 -8.72 2.11 -6.35
N THR A 16 -9.85 2.29 -5.68
CA THR A 16 -9.89 2.96 -4.38
C THR A 16 -9.22 2.09 -3.32
N LEU A 17 -9.49 0.80 -3.35
CA LEU A 17 -8.86 -0.11 -2.38
C LEU A 17 -7.35 -0.12 -2.55
N PHE A 18 -6.88 -0.12 -3.80
CA PHE A 18 -5.45 -0.06 -4.04
C PHE A 18 -4.86 1.25 -3.53
N SER A 19 -5.49 2.37 -3.83
CA SER A 19 -5.02 3.67 -3.37
C SER A 19 -4.93 3.71 -1.84
N ASN A 20 -5.96 3.21 -1.18
CA ASN A 20 -5.97 3.17 0.29
C ASN A 20 -4.86 2.28 0.84
N SER A 21 -4.60 1.16 0.16
CA SER A 21 -3.55 0.26 0.59
C SER A 21 -2.17 0.90 0.46
N VAL A 22 -1.96 1.67 -0.61
CA VAL A 22 -0.70 2.38 -0.79
C VAL A 22 -0.51 3.42 0.29
N GLN A 23 -1.57 4.17 0.62
CA GLN A 23 -1.50 5.17 1.68
C GLN A 23 -1.17 4.54 3.02
N LYS A 24 -1.75 3.38 3.29
CA LYS A 24 -1.45 2.69 4.53
C LYS A 24 0.00 2.22 4.56
N ALA A 25 0.50 1.75 3.42
CA ALA A 25 1.90 1.35 3.33
C ALA A 25 2.82 2.54 3.59
N GLU A 26 2.45 3.71 3.10
CA GLU A 26 3.24 4.90 3.36
C GLU A 26 3.28 5.24 4.84
N ARG A 27 2.13 5.14 5.51
CA ARG A 27 2.09 5.43 6.94
C ARG A 27 2.95 4.46 7.72
N LEU A 28 2.92 3.19 7.34
CA LEU A 28 3.74 2.20 8.03
C LEU A 28 5.21 2.40 7.73
N LEU A 29 5.54 2.86 6.53
CA LEU A 29 6.93 3.21 6.23
C LEU A 29 7.41 4.35 7.12
N LYS A 30 6.59 5.39 7.27
CA LYS A 30 6.96 6.52 8.12
C LYS A 30 7.12 6.09 9.57
N HIS A 31 6.24 5.21 10.03
CA HIS A 31 6.35 4.68 11.38
C HIS A 31 7.66 3.91 11.55
N ALA A 32 8.01 3.09 10.57
CA ALA A 32 9.23 2.31 10.65
C ALA A 32 10.47 3.21 10.62
N LYS A 33 10.40 4.33 9.90
CA LYS A 33 11.51 5.27 9.90
C LYS A 33 11.72 5.91 11.26
N SER A 34 10.63 6.19 11.96
CA SER A 34 10.70 6.77 13.30
C SER A 34 11.12 5.74 14.35
N HIS A 35 10.70 4.51 14.16
CA HIS A 35 10.98 3.41 15.09
C HIS A 35 11.45 2.22 14.28
N PRO A 36 12.74 2.18 13.92
CA PRO A 36 13.25 1.15 13.00
C PRO A 36 13.43 -0.20 13.67
N GLU A 37 12.36 -0.74 14.18
CA GLU A 37 12.33 -2.04 14.80
C GLU A 37 11.94 -3.09 13.77
N GLU A 38 12.43 -4.29 13.99
CA GLU A 38 12.19 -5.37 13.05
C GLU A 38 10.70 -5.61 12.84
N ILE A 39 9.92 -5.56 13.92
CA ILE A 39 8.49 -5.84 13.80
C ILE A 39 7.77 -4.73 13.01
N ALA A 40 8.22 -3.49 13.17
CA ALA A 40 7.62 -2.39 12.41
C ALA A 40 7.90 -2.56 10.91
N ILE A 41 9.10 -2.99 10.59
CA ILE A 41 9.49 -3.21 9.20
C ILE A 41 8.70 -4.39 8.62
N GLU A 42 8.52 -5.44 9.40
CA GLU A 42 7.74 -6.59 8.94
C GLU A 42 6.29 -6.20 8.65
N HIS A 43 5.70 -5.40 9.52
CA HIS A 43 4.33 -4.94 9.29
C HIS A 43 4.22 -4.15 8.00
N ALA A 44 5.22 -3.32 7.72
CA ALA A 44 5.22 -2.55 6.49
C ALA A 44 5.33 -3.46 5.27
N PHE A 45 6.16 -4.51 5.35
CA PHE A 45 6.27 -5.46 4.24
C PHE A 45 4.97 -6.24 4.04
N ASP A 46 4.29 -6.61 5.12
CA ASP A 46 3.00 -7.28 5.01
C ASP A 46 2.01 -6.38 4.27
N GLN A 47 2.04 -5.09 4.58
CA GLN A 47 1.14 -4.16 3.90
C GLN A 47 1.52 -3.99 2.43
N LEU A 48 2.80 -4.05 2.10
CA LEU A 48 3.21 -4.02 0.71
C LEU A 48 2.62 -5.19 -0.07
N ASP A 49 2.67 -6.40 0.51
CA ASP A 49 2.08 -7.56 -0.14
C ASP A 49 0.59 -7.35 -0.37
N HIS A 50 -0.07 -6.79 0.63
CA HIS A 50 -1.49 -6.51 0.53
C HIS A 50 -1.77 -5.51 -0.59
N ALA A 51 -0.96 -4.46 -0.67
CA ALA A 51 -1.13 -3.45 -1.70
C ALA A 51 -0.84 -4.01 -3.09
N GLU A 52 0.13 -4.91 -3.20
CA GLU A 52 0.42 -5.53 -4.50
C GLU A 52 -0.73 -6.39 -4.97
N ASN A 53 -1.39 -7.09 -4.06
CA ASN A 53 -2.57 -7.86 -4.43
C ASN A 53 -3.69 -6.93 -4.87
N ALA A 54 -3.87 -5.82 -4.17
CA ALA A 54 -4.87 -4.84 -4.54
C ALA A 54 -4.57 -4.22 -5.91
N TYR A 55 -3.28 -4.04 -6.21
CA TYR A 55 -2.87 -3.55 -7.51
C TYR A 55 -3.31 -4.50 -8.62
N MET A 56 -3.07 -5.79 -8.43
CA MET A 56 -3.44 -6.77 -9.45
C MET A 56 -4.94 -6.77 -9.68
N ASN A 57 -5.72 -6.67 -8.62
CA ASN A 57 -7.17 -6.60 -8.76
C ASN A 57 -7.60 -5.35 -9.51
N ALA A 58 -7.00 -4.20 -9.17
CA ALA A 58 -7.34 -2.95 -9.82
C ALA A 58 -6.98 -2.98 -11.29
N GLN A 59 -5.84 -3.59 -11.63
CA GLN A 59 -5.41 -3.69 -13.00
C GLN A 59 -6.36 -4.57 -13.81
N GLN A 60 -6.78 -5.69 -13.24
CA GLN A 60 -7.71 -6.58 -13.92
C GLN A 60 -9.07 -5.94 -14.13
N TYR A 61 -9.46 -5.10 -13.19
CA TYR A 61 -10.74 -4.42 -13.29
C TYR A 61 -10.76 -3.45 -14.47
N GLY A 62 -9.63 -2.83 -14.75
CA GLY A 62 -9.46 -2.07 -15.99
C GLY A 62 -9.95 -0.65 -15.98
N GLU A 63 -10.30 -0.10 -14.81
CA GLU A 63 -10.75 1.29 -14.71
C GLU A 63 -9.74 2.13 -13.97
N HIS A 64 -9.67 3.42 -14.32
CA HIS A 64 -8.77 4.37 -13.66
C HIS A 64 -7.33 3.92 -13.71
N LEU A 65 -6.92 3.39 -14.86
CA LEU A 65 -5.58 2.82 -14.99
C LEU A 65 -4.48 3.83 -14.80
N ASP A 66 -4.73 5.10 -15.15
CA ASP A 66 -3.72 6.14 -14.92
C ASP A 66 -3.44 6.29 -13.43
N THR A 67 -4.50 6.36 -12.63
CA THR A 67 -4.35 6.49 -11.19
C THR A 67 -3.72 5.24 -10.61
N VAL A 68 -4.12 4.07 -11.10
CA VAL A 68 -3.55 2.82 -10.64
C VAL A 68 -2.06 2.78 -10.92
N GLN A 69 -1.65 3.22 -12.10
CA GLN A 69 -0.23 3.22 -12.45
C GLN A 69 0.56 4.18 -11.58
N GLN A 70 0.01 5.37 -11.31
CA GLN A 70 0.69 6.32 -10.44
C GLN A 70 0.87 5.76 -9.04
N ASN A 71 -0.15 5.11 -8.51
CA ASN A 71 -0.05 4.49 -7.20
C ASN A 71 0.95 3.34 -7.21
N LYS A 72 1.03 2.61 -8.31
CA LYS A 72 2.00 1.52 -8.44
C LYS A 72 3.42 2.05 -8.37
N GLU A 73 3.69 3.14 -9.05
CA GLU A 73 5.03 3.73 -9.02
C GLU A 73 5.38 4.21 -7.62
N TYR A 74 4.40 4.79 -6.94
CA TYR A 74 4.62 5.23 -5.56
C TYR A 74 4.88 4.04 -4.65
N LEU A 75 4.14 2.96 -4.86
CA LEU A 75 4.34 1.75 -4.09
C LEU A 75 5.74 1.18 -4.27
N GLU A 76 6.28 1.25 -5.49
CA GLU A 76 7.64 0.79 -5.75
C GLU A 76 8.65 1.60 -4.97
N GLN A 77 8.43 2.91 -4.86
CA GLN A 77 9.32 3.75 -4.07
C GLN A 77 9.28 3.38 -2.60
N ILE A 78 8.09 3.11 -2.08
CA ILE A 78 7.96 2.67 -0.70
C ILE A 78 8.69 1.36 -0.48
N LYS A 79 8.53 0.44 -1.42
CA LYS A 79 9.17 -0.86 -1.35
C LYS A 79 10.69 -0.72 -1.30
N GLN A 80 11.23 0.14 -2.14
CA GLN A 80 12.68 0.36 -2.17
C GLN A 80 13.18 0.90 -0.85
N GLN A 81 12.48 1.85 -0.28
CA GLN A 81 12.88 2.41 1.01
C GLN A 81 12.84 1.38 2.11
N LEU A 82 11.83 0.51 2.10
CA LEU A 82 11.74 -0.53 3.10
C LEU A 82 12.87 -1.54 2.97
N HIS A 83 13.24 -1.89 1.75
CA HIS A 83 14.37 -2.79 1.55
C HIS A 83 15.66 -2.18 2.07
N ASP A 84 15.86 -0.89 1.82
CA ASP A 84 17.05 -0.21 2.33
C ASP A 84 17.08 -0.23 3.85
N MET A 85 15.95 -0.01 4.48
CA MET A 85 15.87 -0.04 5.94
C MET A 85 16.15 -1.43 6.49
N LYS A 86 15.60 -2.45 5.83
CA LYS A 86 15.81 -3.82 6.28
C LYS A 86 17.28 -4.18 6.21
N ASP A 87 17.96 -3.78 5.14
CA ASP A 87 19.38 -4.08 4.99
C ASP A 87 20.18 -3.39 6.10
N ASN A 88 19.85 -2.14 6.41
CA ASN A 88 20.54 -1.41 7.45
C ASN A 88 20.38 -2.08 8.82
N VAL A 89 19.15 -2.50 9.12
CA VAL A 89 18.89 -3.17 10.39
C VAL A 89 19.67 -4.49 10.49
N LYS A 90 19.73 -5.21 9.39
CA LYS A 90 20.45 -6.49 9.36
C LYS A 90 21.93 -6.32 9.64
N GLU A 91 22.50 -5.23 9.15
CA GLU A 91 23.92 -5.00 9.29
C GLU A 91 24.32 -4.64 10.71
N GLN A 92 23.37 -4.21 11.51
CA GLN A 92 23.62 -3.86 12.88
C GLN A 92 23.47 -5.08 13.79
#